data_1fa11a2951585dd81fac7ac727c70723
#
_entry.id   1fa11a2951585dd81fac7ac727c70723
#
_cell.length_a   1.000
_cell.length_b   1.000
_cell.length_c   1.000
_cell.angle_alpha   90.00
_cell.angle_beta   90.00
_cell.angle_gamma   90.00
#
_symmetry.space_group_name_H-M   'P 1'
#
loop_
_entity.id
_entity.type
_entity.pdbx_description
1 polymer ?
#
loop_
_entity_poly.entity_id
_entity_poly.type
_entity_poly.pdbx_seq_one_letter_code
_entity_poly.pdbx_strand_id
1 'polypeptide(L)'
;MAQAAPQPAGESAQHVEDTALPPFAVEDFGYPGADKIYKEKGLKLVKGDGHIVLADCKDSPDLEVMADKKQKWRSYCFKVTGKNGYLTLEVPELIGIWENEGHTASAKVTSEGKTQTVDLKKNDLTELGKGNLGTGAKEATLIELRVKG
;
A
#
# COMPACT_ATOMS: atom_id res chain seq x y z
N MET A 1 13.69 23.71 -34.12
CA MET A 1 13.06 23.36 -34.03
C MET A 1 12.86 22.80 -33.68
N ALA A 2 13.07 22.87 -33.13
CA ALA A 2 12.60 22.24 -32.63
C ALA A 2 12.55 21.86 -32.13
N GLN A 3 12.76 21.67 -31.65
CA GLN A 3 12.48 21.16 -31.06
C GLN A 3 12.08 20.73 -30.48
N ALA A 4 12.35 21.17 -30.41
CA ALA A 4 11.80 20.65 -29.85
C ALA A 4 11.49 20.26 -29.28
N ALA A 5 11.79 20.37 -29.05
CA ALA A 5 11.23 19.85 -28.52
C ALA A 5 10.97 19.53 -27.85
N PRO A 6 11.10 19.64 -27.53
CA PRO A 6 10.60 19.16 -26.86
C PRO A 6 10.41 19.07 -26.11
N GLN A 7 10.67 19.13 -25.63
CA GLN A 7 10.21 18.72 -25.10
C GLN A 7 9.70 18.60 -24.58
N PRO A 8 9.93 19.05 -24.43
CA PRO A 8 9.16 18.62 -23.92
C PRO A 8 8.76 18.44 -23.47
N ALA A 9 9.06 18.88 -23.18
CA ALA A 9 8.32 18.27 -22.89
C ALA A 9 7.99 17.95 -22.45
N GLY A 10 8.56 18.56 -22.23
CA GLY A 10 7.90 17.85 -21.88
C GLY A 10 7.83 17.53 -21.56
N GLU A 11 8.15 17.86 -21.38
CA GLU A 11 7.75 17.15 -21.26
C GLU A 11 7.30 16.55 -20.97
N SER A 12 7.74 17.44 -20.84
CA SER A 12 7.12 16.55 -20.72
C SER A 12 6.89 15.88 -20.51
N ALA A 13 7.15 16.38 -20.50
CA ALA A 13 6.72 15.36 -20.39
C ALA A 13 6.67 14.71 -20.27
N GLN A 14 6.92 14.70 -20.18
CA GLN A 14 6.74 13.71 -20.11
C GLN A 14 6.62 12.87 -20.06
N HIS A 15 6.96 13.21 -20.13
CA HIS A 15 6.72 11.98 -20.23
C HIS A 15 6.80 11.09 -20.34
N VAL A 16 7.08 11.26 -20.55
CA VAL A 16 7.00 10.08 -20.86
C VAL A 16 6.94 9.26 -20.93
N GLU A 17 7.12 8.82 -20.96
CA GLU A 17 6.94 7.82 -21.27
C GLU A 17 6.80 6.87 -21.13
N ASP A 18 6.93 6.54 -21.13
CA ASP A 18 6.83 5.52 -21.27
C ASP A 18 6.91 4.56 -21.16
N THR A 19 6.13 4.93 -21.38
CA THR A 19 6.21 3.70 -21.53
C THR A 19 7.25 2.68 -21.17
N ALA A 20 8.36 2.49 -21.50
CA ALA A 20 9.37 1.55 -21.05
C ALA A 20 9.88 1.80 -19.63
N LEU A 21 9.40 2.84 -19.02
CA LEU A 21 9.74 3.12 -17.62
C LEU A 21 9.04 2.15 -16.70
N PRO A 22 9.77 1.59 -15.72
CA PRO A 22 9.11 0.76 -14.71
C PRO A 22 8.06 1.57 -13.96
N PRO A 23 7.03 0.91 -13.44
CA PRO A 23 6.10 1.58 -12.56
C PRO A 23 6.86 2.22 -11.40
N PHE A 24 6.44 3.36 -10.96
CA PHE A 24 7.08 4.07 -9.85
C PHE A 24 8.51 4.51 -10.15
N ALA A 25 8.82 4.75 -11.40
CA ALA A 25 10.14 5.31 -11.74
C ALA A 25 10.32 6.69 -11.11
N VAL A 26 9.24 7.36 -10.78
CA VAL A 26 9.23 8.68 -10.15
C VAL A 26 8.49 8.57 -8.84
N GLU A 27 9.01 9.20 -7.78
CA GLU A 27 8.36 9.20 -6.48
C GLU A 27 6.96 9.78 -6.55
N ASP A 28 6.10 9.28 -5.68
CA ASP A 28 4.71 9.72 -5.53
C ASP A 28 3.85 9.48 -6.77
N PHE A 29 4.26 8.56 -7.60
CA PHE A 29 3.46 8.18 -8.74
C PHE A 29 2.21 7.44 -8.29
N GLY A 30 1.09 7.66 -8.99
CA GLY A 30 -0.12 6.89 -8.75
C GLY A 30 0.13 5.40 -8.95
N TYR A 31 -0.54 4.57 -8.18
CA TYR A 31 -0.33 3.13 -8.29
C TYR A 31 -0.83 2.63 -9.63
N PRO A 32 0.01 1.92 -10.41
CA PRO A 32 -0.38 1.45 -11.75
C PRO A 32 -1.55 0.47 -11.67
N GLY A 33 -2.55 0.69 -12.52
CA GLY A 33 -3.71 -0.19 -12.57
C GLY A 33 -4.65 -0.08 -11.38
N ALA A 34 -4.57 1.02 -10.62
CA ALA A 34 -5.37 1.17 -9.41
C ALA A 34 -6.87 1.02 -9.66
N ASP A 35 -7.38 1.55 -10.77
CA ASP A 35 -8.80 1.46 -11.07
C ASP A 35 -9.22 0.02 -11.34
N LYS A 36 -8.41 -0.72 -12.06
CA LYS A 36 -8.70 -2.12 -12.35
C LYS A 36 -8.66 -2.97 -11.07
N ILE A 37 -7.66 -2.71 -10.24
CA ILE A 37 -7.53 -3.42 -8.97
C ILE A 37 -8.75 -3.15 -8.09
N TYR A 38 -9.21 -1.91 -8.06
CA TYR A 38 -10.39 -1.57 -7.28
C TYR A 38 -11.63 -2.31 -7.78
N LYS A 39 -11.80 -2.38 -9.11
CA LYS A 39 -12.95 -3.08 -9.69
C LYS A 39 -12.90 -4.58 -9.43
N GLU A 40 -11.71 -5.17 -9.49
CA GLU A 40 -11.57 -6.62 -9.36
C GLU A 40 -11.51 -7.09 -7.91
N LYS A 41 -10.89 -6.31 -7.05
CA LYS A 41 -10.62 -6.74 -5.67
C LYS A 41 -11.28 -5.88 -4.60
N GLY A 42 -11.83 -4.75 -4.98
CA GLY A 42 -12.37 -3.80 -4.02
C GLY A 42 -11.30 -3.12 -3.18
N LEU A 43 -10.05 -3.22 -3.60
CA LEU A 43 -8.92 -2.65 -2.88
C LEU A 43 -8.53 -1.32 -3.52
N LYS A 44 -8.52 -0.26 -2.73
CA LYS A 44 -8.18 1.06 -3.24
C LYS A 44 -6.71 1.36 -2.95
N LEU A 45 -5.90 1.32 -4.00
CA LEU A 45 -4.51 1.75 -3.96
C LEU A 45 -4.43 3.16 -4.50
N VAL A 46 -3.59 4.00 -3.90
CA VAL A 46 -3.53 5.40 -4.27
C VAL A 46 -2.20 5.72 -4.92
N LYS A 47 -1.11 5.67 -4.18
CA LYS A 47 0.20 6.00 -4.71
C LYS A 47 1.29 5.37 -3.86
N GLY A 48 2.51 5.34 -4.39
CA GLY A 48 3.64 4.81 -3.65
C GLY A 48 4.92 5.03 -4.41
N ASP A 49 6.01 4.51 -3.87
CA ASP A 49 7.34 4.63 -4.48
C ASP A 49 7.76 3.39 -5.27
N GLY A 50 6.85 2.42 -5.40
CA GLY A 50 7.13 1.21 -6.17
C GLY A 50 7.81 0.09 -5.41
N HIS A 51 8.10 0.29 -4.13
CA HIS A 51 8.78 -0.73 -3.34
C HIS A 51 7.85 -1.57 -2.49
N ILE A 52 6.56 -1.23 -2.42
CA ILE A 52 5.53 -2.07 -1.81
C ILE A 52 4.49 -2.31 -2.89
N VAL A 53 4.44 -3.53 -3.41
CA VAL A 53 3.59 -3.84 -4.55
C VAL A 53 2.64 -4.99 -4.24
N LEU A 54 1.44 -4.90 -4.81
CA LEU A 54 0.43 -5.93 -4.64
C LEU A 54 0.94 -7.26 -5.21
N ALA A 55 0.73 -8.33 -4.48
CA ALA A 55 1.18 -9.65 -4.87
C ALA A 55 0.13 -10.68 -4.53
N ASP A 56 0.29 -11.88 -5.09
CA ASP A 56 -0.57 -13.00 -4.76
C ASP A 56 -0.20 -13.50 -3.36
N CYS A 57 -1.20 -13.78 -2.54
CA CYS A 57 -0.95 -14.27 -1.19
C CYS A 57 -0.26 -15.64 -1.16
N LYS A 58 -0.28 -16.36 -2.27
CA LYS A 58 0.42 -17.64 -2.37
C LYS A 58 1.91 -17.50 -2.63
N ASP A 59 2.38 -16.30 -2.95
CA ASP A 59 3.76 -16.06 -3.35
C ASP A 59 4.63 -15.53 -2.21
N SER A 60 4.44 -16.03 -1.01
CA SER A 60 5.22 -15.65 0.17
C SER A 60 5.30 -14.12 0.33
N PRO A 61 4.18 -13.50 0.63
CA PRO A 61 4.15 -12.04 0.74
C PRO A 61 4.94 -11.55 1.95
N ASP A 62 5.50 -10.34 1.84
CA ASP A 62 6.15 -9.69 2.97
C ASP A 62 5.13 -9.12 3.96
N LEU A 63 4.04 -8.60 3.46
CA LEU A 63 2.98 -8.03 4.28
C LEU A 63 1.63 -8.60 3.84
N GLU A 64 0.79 -8.91 4.81
CA GLU A 64 -0.58 -9.35 4.51
C GLU A 64 -1.54 -8.51 5.32
N VAL A 65 -2.38 -7.74 4.63
CA VAL A 65 -3.39 -6.89 5.25
C VAL A 65 -4.70 -7.64 5.28
N MET A 66 -5.26 -7.80 6.48
CA MET A 66 -6.52 -8.51 6.67
C MET A 66 -7.62 -7.55 7.05
N ALA A 67 -8.78 -7.73 6.43
CA ALA A 67 -9.96 -6.91 6.68
C ALA A 67 -11.21 -7.77 6.69
N ASP A 68 -12.21 -7.31 7.44
CA ASP A 68 -13.51 -7.98 7.51
C ASP A 68 -14.56 -7.04 6.92
N LYS A 69 -14.57 -6.99 5.59
CA LYS A 69 -15.43 -6.05 4.87
C LYS A 69 -16.85 -6.62 4.75
N LYS A 70 -17.79 -6.00 5.43
CA LYS A 70 -19.20 -6.43 5.42
C LYS A 70 -19.33 -7.91 5.75
N GLN A 71 -18.62 -8.34 6.79
CA GLN A 71 -18.62 -9.72 7.27
C GLN A 71 -18.02 -10.71 6.26
N LYS A 72 -17.21 -10.21 5.32
CA LYS A 72 -16.46 -11.06 4.40
C LYS A 72 -14.98 -10.85 4.63
N TRP A 73 -14.28 -11.94 4.89
CA TRP A 73 -12.84 -11.92 5.10
C TRP A 73 -12.12 -11.55 3.82
N ARG A 74 -11.16 -10.62 3.94
CA ARG A 74 -10.32 -10.22 2.81
C ARG A 74 -8.87 -10.23 3.25
N SER A 75 -7.99 -10.73 2.37
CA SER A 75 -6.55 -10.65 2.56
C SER A 75 -5.95 -10.00 1.34
N TYR A 76 -5.15 -8.97 1.56
CA TYR A 76 -4.44 -8.27 0.51
C TYR A 76 -2.96 -8.38 0.81
N CYS A 77 -2.20 -8.95 -0.12
CA CYS A 77 -0.81 -9.29 0.12
C CYS A 77 0.13 -8.44 -0.71
N PHE A 78 1.28 -8.12 -0.14
CA PHE A 78 2.22 -7.19 -0.74
C PHE A 78 3.64 -7.72 -0.64
N LYS A 79 4.44 -7.43 -1.66
CA LYS A 79 5.87 -7.70 -1.68
C LYS A 79 6.62 -6.40 -1.48
N VAL A 80 7.73 -6.48 -0.75
CA VAL A 80 8.64 -5.35 -0.55
C VAL A 80 9.85 -5.59 -1.43
N THR A 81 10.16 -4.65 -2.33
CA THR A 81 11.21 -4.83 -3.32
C THR A 81 12.46 -4.01 -3.06
N GLY A 82 12.53 -3.33 -1.94
CA GLY A 82 13.69 -2.52 -1.58
C GLY A 82 13.84 -2.43 -0.07
N LYS A 83 14.82 -1.67 0.37
CA LYS A 83 15.04 -1.47 1.81
C LYS A 83 13.99 -0.56 2.42
N ASN A 84 13.58 0.43 1.66
CA ASN A 84 12.59 1.40 2.09
C ASN A 84 11.45 1.38 1.11
N GLY A 85 10.24 1.65 1.60
CA GLY A 85 9.11 1.75 0.71
C GLY A 85 7.92 2.35 1.42
N TYR A 86 6.99 2.91 0.63
CA TYR A 86 5.72 3.30 1.17
C TYR A 86 4.62 3.09 0.14
N LEU A 87 3.41 2.96 0.64
CA LEU A 87 2.23 2.78 -0.18
C LEU A 87 1.06 3.44 0.54
N THR A 88 0.39 4.36 -0.16
CA THR A 88 -0.84 4.98 0.34
C THR A 88 -2.01 4.22 -0.26
N LEU A 89 -2.95 3.84 0.59
CA LEU A 89 -4.09 3.01 0.20
C LEU A 89 -5.24 3.27 1.16
N GLU A 90 -6.39 2.64 0.90
CA GLU A 90 -7.53 2.68 1.84
C GLU A 90 -8.08 1.29 2.02
N VAL A 91 -7.97 0.75 3.23
CA VAL A 91 -8.55 -0.54 3.58
C VAL A 91 -9.41 -0.34 4.81
N PRO A 92 -10.72 -0.19 4.65
CA PRO A 92 -11.62 -0.04 5.80
C PRO A 92 -11.84 -1.39 6.49
N GLU A 93 -12.40 -1.34 7.69
CA GLU A 93 -12.73 -2.52 8.48
C GLU A 93 -11.53 -3.44 8.69
N LEU A 94 -10.41 -2.81 9.02
CA LEU A 94 -9.13 -3.49 9.22
C LEU A 94 -9.18 -4.42 10.42
N ILE A 95 -8.53 -5.59 10.30
CA ILE A 95 -8.41 -6.55 11.39
C ILE A 95 -6.97 -6.61 11.88
N GLY A 96 -6.03 -6.60 10.98
CA GLY A 96 -4.62 -6.67 11.36
C GLY A 96 -3.71 -6.79 10.16
N ILE A 97 -2.42 -6.80 10.44
CA ILE A 97 -1.41 -6.92 9.40
C ILE A 97 -0.35 -7.91 9.85
N TRP A 98 -0.09 -8.92 9.03
CA TRP A 98 1.04 -9.81 9.20
C TRP A 98 2.27 -9.19 8.57
N GLU A 99 3.37 -9.21 9.29
CA GLU A 99 4.69 -8.92 8.74
C GLU A 99 5.47 -10.23 8.78
N ASN A 100 5.98 -10.68 7.63
CA ASN A 100 6.49 -12.05 7.47
C ASN A 100 8.00 -12.18 7.26
N GLU A 101 8.70 -11.06 7.04
CA GLU A 101 10.12 -11.15 6.66
C GLU A 101 11.06 -10.37 7.59
N GLY A 102 10.55 -9.91 8.72
CA GLY A 102 11.39 -9.20 9.68
C GLY A 102 11.70 -7.76 9.31
N HIS A 103 10.89 -7.15 8.45
CA HIS A 103 11.06 -5.74 8.10
C HIS A 103 10.69 -4.84 9.28
N THR A 104 11.37 -3.71 9.37
CA THR A 104 10.91 -2.62 10.22
C THR A 104 9.79 -1.91 9.45
N ALA A 105 8.57 -2.10 9.87
CA ALA A 105 7.41 -1.61 9.13
C ALA A 105 6.44 -0.90 10.06
N SER A 106 5.67 0.02 9.48
CA SER A 106 4.63 0.73 10.22
C SER A 106 3.41 0.90 9.35
N ALA A 107 2.27 1.10 10.01
CA ALA A 107 1.00 1.33 9.37
C ALA A 107 0.40 2.60 9.93
N LYS A 108 -0.16 3.43 9.05
CA LYS A 108 -0.92 4.58 9.47
C LYS A 108 -2.40 4.23 9.36
N VAL A 109 -3.11 4.38 10.47
CA VAL A 109 -4.52 3.99 10.54
C VAL A 109 -5.35 5.15 11.08
N THR A 110 -6.57 5.25 10.59
CA THR A 110 -7.54 6.25 11.05
C THR A 110 -8.70 5.55 11.70
N SER A 111 -9.06 5.99 12.91
CA SER A 111 -10.19 5.47 13.64
C SER A 111 -10.85 6.61 14.40
N GLU A 112 -12.16 6.76 14.26
CA GLU A 112 -12.92 7.81 14.93
C GLU A 112 -12.34 9.20 14.70
N GLY A 113 -11.91 9.46 13.46
CA GLY A 113 -11.39 10.77 13.09
C GLY A 113 -9.95 11.04 13.52
N LYS A 114 -9.31 10.07 14.16
CA LYS A 114 -7.91 10.22 14.61
C LYS A 114 -7.00 9.30 13.82
N THR A 115 -5.85 9.83 13.43
CA THR A 115 -4.86 9.08 12.68
C THR A 115 -3.67 8.77 13.58
N GLN A 116 -3.24 7.51 13.55
CA GLN A 116 -2.09 7.05 14.33
C GLN A 116 -1.14 6.25 13.46
N THR A 117 0.14 6.31 13.79
CA THR A 117 1.14 5.44 13.19
C THR A 117 1.44 4.33 14.18
N VAL A 118 1.32 3.09 13.72
CA VAL A 118 1.51 1.90 14.55
C VAL A 118 2.68 1.12 14.00
N ASP A 119 3.65 0.80 14.86
CA ASP A 119 4.76 -0.06 14.44
C ASP A 119 4.27 -1.49 14.38
N LEU A 120 4.60 -2.19 13.30
CA LEU A 120 4.21 -3.57 13.13
C LEU A 120 5.21 -4.50 13.82
N LYS A 121 4.71 -5.57 14.41
CA LYS A 121 5.56 -6.60 15.01
C LYS A 121 6.26 -7.36 13.89
N LYS A 122 7.55 -7.63 14.07
CA LYS A 122 8.31 -8.37 13.08
C LYS A 122 7.97 -9.85 13.13
N ASN A 123 7.75 -10.44 11.96
CA ASN A 123 7.43 -11.86 11.83
C ASN A 123 6.20 -12.26 12.66
N ASP A 124 5.24 -11.35 12.74
CA ASP A 124 4.10 -11.54 13.62
C ASP A 124 2.89 -10.77 13.09
N LEU A 125 1.76 -11.03 13.70
CA LEU A 125 0.51 -10.33 13.44
C LEU A 125 0.39 -9.14 14.39
N THR A 126 0.11 -7.97 13.84
CA THR A 126 -0.27 -6.81 14.63
C THR A 126 -1.77 -6.64 14.47
N GLU A 127 -2.50 -6.81 15.55
CA GLU A 127 -3.96 -6.65 15.56
C GLU A 127 -4.32 -5.17 15.54
N LEU A 128 -5.25 -4.82 14.67
CA LEU A 128 -5.65 -3.42 14.46
C LEU A 128 -7.15 -3.36 14.26
N GLY A 129 -7.74 -2.19 14.53
CA GLY A 129 -9.15 -2.00 14.28
C GLY A 129 -10.03 -3.03 14.94
N LYS A 130 -10.85 -3.72 14.15
CA LYS A 130 -11.77 -4.73 14.65
C LYS A 130 -11.07 -5.93 15.30
N GLY A 131 -9.82 -6.18 14.90
CA GLY A 131 -9.04 -7.26 15.50
C GLY A 131 -8.37 -6.90 16.81
N ASN A 132 -8.41 -5.65 17.22
CA ASN A 132 -7.76 -5.19 18.44
C ASN A 132 -8.77 -5.06 19.58
N LEU A 133 -8.91 -6.13 20.37
CA LEU A 133 -9.84 -6.14 21.49
C LEU A 133 -9.43 -5.16 22.58
N GLY A 134 -8.14 -4.86 22.70
CA GLY A 134 -7.63 -3.91 23.69
C GLY A 134 -8.13 -2.48 23.47
N THR A 135 -8.53 -2.13 22.25
CA THR A 135 -9.12 -0.83 21.95
C THR A 135 -10.63 -0.92 21.79
N GLY A 136 -11.25 -2.04 22.15
CA GLY A 136 -12.69 -2.23 22.04
C GLY A 136 -13.15 -2.65 20.65
N ALA A 137 -12.26 -3.19 19.85
CA ALA A 137 -12.57 -3.67 18.49
C ALA A 137 -13.19 -2.57 17.62
N LYS A 138 -12.73 -1.34 17.79
CA LYS A 138 -13.25 -0.21 17.02
C LYS A 138 -12.77 -0.26 15.58
N GLU A 139 -13.67 0.09 14.67
CA GLU A 139 -13.36 0.07 13.26
C GLU A 139 -12.25 1.06 12.91
N ALA A 140 -11.32 0.63 12.07
CA ALA A 140 -10.23 1.47 11.62
C ALA A 140 -9.98 1.25 10.14
N THR A 141 -9.44 2.28 9.50
CA THR A 141 -9.08 2.24 8.08
C THR A 141 -7.58 2.37 7.95
N LEU A 142 -6.95 1.45 7.23
CA LEU A 142 -5.53 1.54 6.90
C LEU A 142 -5.37 2.56 5.77
N ILE A 143 -4.46 3.52 5.94
CA ILE A 143 -4.24 4.54 4.93
C ILE A 143 -2.81 4.60 4.41
N GLU A 144 -1.86 3.97 5.09
CA GLU A 144 -0.48 3.97 4.61
C GLU A 144 0.30 2.81 5.20
N LEU A 145 1.18 2.22 4.37
CA LEU A 145 2.18 1.23 4.80
C LEU A 145 3.55 1.82 4.54
N ARG A 146 4.48 1.61 5.46
CA ARG A 146 5.88 2.01 5.30
C ARG A 146 6.80 0.90 5.76
N VAL A 147 7.91 0.75 5.04
CA VAL A 147 8.98 -0.17 5.39
C VAL A 147 10.28 0.61 5.41
N LYS A 148 11.11 0.35 6.42
CA LYS A 148 12.43 0.94 6.56
C LYS A 148 13.48 -0.16 6.62
N GLY A 149 14.58 0.04 5.94
CA GLY A 149 15.69 -0.90 5.97
C GLY A 149 16.79 -0.52 6.91
#